data_03898becf6ef1aad66cf895e88d4526d
#
_entry.id   03898becf6ef1aad66cf895e88d4526d
#
_cell.length_a   1.000
_cell.length_b   1.000
_cell.length_c   1.000
_cell.angle_alpha   90.00
_cell.angle_beta   90.00
_cell.angle_gamma   90.00
#
_symmetry.space_group_name_H-M   'P 1'
#
loop_
_entity.id
_entity.type
_entity.pdbx_description
1 polymer ?
#
loop_
_entity_poly.entity_id
_entity_poly.type
_entity_poly.pdbx_seq_one_letter_code
_entity_poly.pdbx_strand_id
1 'polypeptide(L)'
;MLVYYLSRLWHIELYNEDNPAAFKDWRLRELEKIEVLIDRSQAHVTLFKPILDTYRTHALLSKFPESKVLFAFRHYNDVINSSLKKFGVTNRINHVRSWMDEDFSEFALAPPPEATKAFIRSLWKPSLSPESGAALFWLFHNQLFYDFKLDQDERVKLVRYESVVSEPVEEFKKICHFINVPFEPYIIKGVHSSSIKRDSPPEIDPEIQTVCENLWQSLCQWEGVN
;
A
#
# COMPACT_ATOMS: atom_id res chain seq x y z
N MET A 1 1.28 5.44 -9.50
CA MET A 1 2.55 5.89 -10.10
C MET A 1 3.50 4.73 -10.33
N LEU A 2 4.07 4.08 -9.31
CA LEU A 2 5.07 3.00 -9.44
C LEU A 2 4.71 1.95 -10.51
N VAL A 3 3.55 1.31 -10.37
CA VAL A 3 3.09 0.27 -11.31
C VAL A 3 2.93 0.76 -12.75
N TYR A 4 2.56 2.04 -12.94
CA TYR A 4 2.47 2.65 -14.27
C TYR A 4 3.83 2.74 -14.97
N TYR A 5 4.89 3.04 -14.22
CA TYR A 5 6.23 3.07 -14.79
C TYR A 5 6.78 1.66 -15.03
N LEU A 6 6.53 0.71 -14.12
CA LEU A 6 6.91 -0.69 -14.32
C LEU A 6 6.18 -1.31 -15.52
N SER A 7 4.90 -0.99 -15.75
CA SER A 7 4.14 -1.53 -16.88
C SER A 7 4.58 -1.03 -18.26
N ARG A 8 5.54 -0.09 -18.32
CA ARG A 8 6.20 0.27 -19.57
C ARG A 8 7.19 -0.80 -20.06
N LEU A 9 7.64 -1.68 -19.17
CA LEU A 9 8.44 -2.83 -19.55
C LEU A 9 7.58 -3.83 -20.33
N TRP A 10 7.97 -4.20 -21.55
CA TRP A 10 7.20 -5.05 -22.44
C TRP A 10 6.93 -6.46 -21.90
N HIS A 11 7.71 -6.90 -20.94
CA HIS A 11 7.60 -8.22 -20.30
C HIS A 11 6.79 -8.21 -19.00
N ILE A 12 6.10 -7.10 -18.70
CA ILE A 12 5.20 -6.96 -17.55
C ILE A 12 3.76 -6.81 -18.02
N GLU A 13 2.89 -7.72 -17.60
CA GLU A 13 1.44 -7.58 -17.72
C GLU A 13 0.88 -7.00 -16.42
N LEU A 14 0.17 -5.86 -16.52
CA LEU A 14 -0.38 -5.14 -15.36
C LEU A 14 -1.89 -5.31 -15.25
N TYR A 15 -2.34 -5.72 -14.07
CA TYR A 15 -3.72 -5.66 -13.61
C TYR A 15 -3.88 -4.57 -12.57
N ASN A 16 -4.46 -3.44 -12.97
CA ASN A 16 -4.82 -2.34 -12.07
C ASN A 16 -6.08 -2.68 -11.27
N GLU A 17 -6.33 -1.91 -10.21
CA GLU A 17 -7.48 -2.02 -9.31
C GLU A 17 -8.86 -1.84 -9.97
N ASP A 18 -8.90 -1.32 -11.19
CA ASP A 18 -10.10 -1.14 -12.02
C ASP A 18 -10.31 -2.28 -13.02
N ASN A 19 -9.37 -3.21 -13.14
CA ASN A 19 -9.49 -4.35 -14.05
C ASN A 19 -10.46 -5.41 -13.50
N PRO A 20 -11.65 -5.63 -14.11
CA PRO A 20 -12.67 -6.51 -13.55
C PRO A 20 -12.32 -8.00 -13.62
N ALA A 21 -11.30 -8.39 -14.39
CA ALA A 21 -10.82 -9.77 -14.38
C ALA A 21 -10.10 -10.13 -13.09
N ALA A 22 -9.30 -9.19 -12.56
CA ALA A 22 -8.48 -9.39 -11.35
C ALA A 22 -9.11 -8.79 -10.09
N PHE A 23 -9.97 -7.78 -10.20
CA PHE A 23 -10.52 -7.04 -9.07
C PHE A 23 -12.05 -7.00 -9.07
N LYS A 24 -12.62 -6.92 -7.87
CA LYS A 24 -14.01 -6.62 -7.60
C LYS A 24 -14.06 -5.69 -6.39
N ASP A 25 -14.78 -4.59 -6.49
CA ASP A 25 -14.93 -3.61 -5.40
C ASP A 25 -13.56 -3.14 -4.82
N TRP A 26 -12.60 -2.87 -5.73
CA TRP A 26 -11.23 -2.43 -5.42
C TRP A 26 -10.35 -3.47 -4.72
N ARG A 27 -10.81 -4.72 -4.58
CA ARG A 27 -10.09 -5.83 -3.95
C ARG A 27 -9.78 -6.92 -4.96
N LEU A 28 -8.65 -7.59 -4.77
CA LEU A 28 -8.32 -8.78 -5.55
C LEU A 28 -9.44 -9.83 -5.42
N ARG A 29 -9.78 -10.42 -6.54
CA ARG A 29 -10.69 -11.57 -6.58
C ARG A 29 -10.13 -12.77 -5.82
N GLU A 30 -10.87 -13.85 -5.81
CA GLU A 30 -10.51 -15.15 -5.25
C GLU A 30 -9.19 -15.64 -5.87
N LEU A 31 -8.35 -16.28 -5.06
CA LEU A 31 -6.99 -16.68 -5.46
C LEU A 31 -6.97 -17.61 -6.68
N GLU A 32 -8.00 -18.43 -6.85
CA GLU A 32 -8.18 -19.32 -8.00
C GLU A 32 -8.36 -18.54 -9.32
N LYS A 33 -9.05 -17.40 -9.26
CA LYS A 33 -9.18 -16.52 -10.43
C LYS A 33 -7.87 -15.81 -10.77
N ILE A 34 -7.13 -15.41 -9.74
CA ILE A 34 -5.80 -14.80 -9.92
C ILE A 34 -4.84 -15.83 -10.52
N GLU A 35 -4.85 -17.09 -10.07
CA GLU A 35 -4.08 -18.19 -10.63
C GLU A 35 -4.34 -18.37 -12.13
N VAL A 36 -5.60 -18.39 -12.54
CA VAL A 36 -5.98 -18.49 -13.96
C VAL A 36 -5.43 -17.33 -14.80
N LEU A 37 -5.36 -16.12 -14.25
CA LEU A 37 -4.78 -14.97 -14.96
C LEU A 37 -3.26 -15.12 -15.10
N ILE A 38 -2.58 -15.59 -14.03
CA ILE A 38 -1.15 -15.86 -14.05
C ILE A 38 -0.82 -16.96 -15.09
N ASP A 39 -1.55 -18.06 -15.07
CA ASP A 39 -1.33 -19.20 -15.98
C ASP A 39 -1.55 -18.85 -17.46
N ARG A 40 -2.42 -17.89 -17.75
CA ARG A 40 -2.71 -17.42 -19.12
C ARG A 40 -1.75 -16.35 -19.60
N SER A 41 -1.03 -15.71 -18.70
CA SER A 41 -0.12 -14.63 -19.04
C SER A 41 1.04 -15.15 -19.89
N GLN A 42 1.39 -14.39 -20.93
CA GLN A 42 2.60 -14.60 -21.73
C GLN A 42 3.74 -13.69 -21.25
N ALA A 43 3.48 -12.83 -20.25
CA ALA A 43 4.47 -11.93 -19.71
C ALA A 43 5.42 -12.68 -18.75
N HIS A 44 6.64 -12.19 -18.63
CA HIS A 44 7.59 -12.73 -17.67
C HIS A 44 7.16 -12.41 -16.21
N VAL A 45 6.49 -11.28 -16.01
CA VAL A 45 5.94 -10.87 -14.72
C VAL A 45 4.48 -10.44 -14.88
N THR A 46 3.59 -11.04 -14.10
CA THR A 46 2.21 -10.59 -13.95
C THR A 46 2.13 -9.72 -12.69
N LEU A 47 1.87 -8.43 -12.87
CA LEU A 47 1.85 -7.44 -11.80
C LEU A 47 0.41 -7.08 -11.44
N PHE A 48 0.02 -7.30 -10.20
CA PHE A 48 -1.25 -6.87 -9.64
C PHE A 48 -1.06 -5.65 -8.74
N LYS A 49 -2.00 -4.69 -8.78
CA LYS A 49 -1.97 -3.48 -7.94
C LYS A 49 -3.13 -3.45 -6.95
N PRO A 50 -3.12 -4.26 -5.90
CA PRO A 50 -4.07 -4.12 -4.82
C PRO A 50 -3.78 -2.85 -4.01
N ILE A 51 -4.83 -2.13 -3.62
CA ILE A 51 -4.69 -0.90 -2.79
C ILE A 51 -5.30 -1.05 -1.40
N LEU A 52 -6.05 -2.14 -1.17
CA LEU A 52 -6.75 -2.41 0.09
C LEU A 52 -6.53 -3.84 0.60
N ASP A 53 -5.59 -4.59 0.03
CA ASP A 53 -5.42 -6.03 0.31
C ASP A 53 -4.14 -6.35 1.12
N THR A 54 -3.54 -5.39 1.81
CA THR A 54 -2.35 -5.63 2.66
C THR A 54 -2.55 -6.80 3.63
N TYR A 55 -3.73 -6.93 4.20
CA TYR A 55 -4.10 -8.01 5.12
C TYR A 55 -4.10 -9.41 4.46
N ARG A 56 -4.15 -9.49 3.12
CA ARG A 56 -4.11 -10.76 2.37
C ARG A 56 -2.70 -11.20 1.98
N THR A 57 -1.67 -10.41 2.30
CA THR A 57 -0.30 -10.64 1.84
C THR A 57 0.19 -12.06 2.14
N HIS A 58 -0.04 -12.57 3.35
CA HIS A 58 0.35 -13.94 3.70
C HIS A 58 -0.37 -15.01 2.87
N ALA A 59 -1.66 -14.84 2.62
CA ALA A 59 -2.42 -15.78 1.79
C ALA A 59 -1.90 -15.79 0.34
N LEU A 60 -1.56 -14.61 -0.19
CA LEU A 60 -0.98 -14.47 -1.52
C LEU A 60 0.40 -15.12 -1.60
N LEU A 61 1.30 -14.82 -0.66
CA LEU A 61 2.65 -15.41 -0.62
C LEU A 61 2.63 -16.93 -0.37
N SER A 62 1.63 -17.43 0.34
CA SER A 62 1.45 -18.88 0.55
C SER A 62 0.92 -19.59 -0.69
N LYS A 63 -0.08 -18.99 -1.37
CA LYS A 63 -0.66 -19.57 -2.59
C LYS A 63 0.31 -19.48 -3.78
N PHE A 64 1.11 -18.43 -3.85
CA PHE A 64 2.07 -18.16 -4.92
C PHE A 64 3.49 -18.02 -4.33
N PRO A 65 4.20 -19.13 -4.05
CA PRO A 65 5.49 -19.10 -3.34
C PRO A 65 6.58 -18.27 -4.06
N GLU A 66 6.56 -18.23 -5.40
CA GLU A 66 7.51 -17.46 -6.22
C GLU A 66 7.14 -15.96 -6.33
N SER A 67 6.00 -15.56 -5.80
CA SER A 67 5.56 -14.17 -5.87
C SER A 67 6.38 -13.27 -4.96
N LYS A 68 6.47 -12.00 -5.35
CA LYS A 68 7.12 -10.93 -4.59
C LYS A 68 6.15 -9.79 -4.34
N VAL A 69 6.34 -9.09 -3.25
CA VAL A 69 5.50 -7.97 -2.83
C VAL A 69 6.31 -6.68 -2.79
N LEU A 70 5.87 -5.67 -3.50
CA LEU A 70 6.33 -4.31 -3.35
C LEU A 70 5.36 -3.59 -2.41
N PHE A 71 5.74 -3.43 -1.15
CA PHE A 71 4.95 -2.70 -0.16
C PHE A 71 5.26 -1.21 -0.28
N ALA A 72 4.41 -0.50 -1.03
CA ALA A 72 4.59 0.93 -1.28
C ALA A 72 3.98 1.77 -0.16
N PHE A 73 4.78 2.65 0.44
CA PHE A 73 4.32 3.60 1.44
C PHE A 73 4.69 5.04 1.07
N ARG A 74 3.99 5.99 1.66
CA ARG A 74 4.17 7.42 1.46
C ARG A 74 3.86 8.16 2.74
N HIS A 75 4.45 9.36 2.91
CA HIS A 75 4.22 10.21 4.08
C HIS A 75 2.72 10.44 4.32
N TYR A 76 2.29 10.24 5.56
CA TYR A 76 0.87 10.26 5.94
C TYR A 76 0.18 11.59 5.56
N ASN A 77 0.81 12.75 5.73
CA ASN A 77 0.23 14.04 5.36
C ASN A 77 -0.18 14.08 3.87
N ASP A 78 0.69 13.63 2.99
CA ASP A 78 0.41 13.62 1.55
C ASP A 78 -0.66 12.59 1.18
N VAL A 79 -0.68 11.44 1.88
CA VAL A 79 -1.71 10.40 1.67
C VAL A 79 -3.07 10.89 2.14
N ILE A 80 -3.15 11.53 3.32
CA ILE A 80 -4.39 12.10 3.86
C ILE A 80 -4.95 13.13 2.89
N ASN A 81 -4.17 14.15 2.52
CA ASN A 81 -4.59 15.19 1.60
C ASN A 81 -5.09 14.62 0.25
N SER A 82 -4.32 13.69 -0.32
CA SER A 82 -4.69 13.02 -1.58
C SER A 82 -5.96 12.17 -1.44
N SER A 83 -6.11 11.47 -0.32
CA SER A 83 -7.25 10.60 -0.05
C SER A 83 -8.55 11.39 0.10
N LEU A 84 -8.54 12.47 0.88
CA LEU A 84 -9.71 13.35 1.06
C LEU A 84 -10.16 13.96 -0.26
N LYS A 85 -9.21 14.37 -1.11
CA LYS A 85 -9.50 14.92 -2.45
C LYS A 85 -10.07 13.86 -3.40
N LYS A 86 -9.51 12.65 -3.40
CA LYS A 86 -9.86 11.59 -4.37
C LYS A 86 -11.14 10.85 -4.01
N PHE A 87 -11.34 10.53 -2.73
CA PHE A 87 -12.42 9.65 -2.28
C PHE A 87 -13.53 10.36 -1.51
N GLY A 88 -13.38 11.67 -1.27
CA GLY A 88 -14.29 12.48 -0.48
C GLY A 88 -13.92 12.55 1.00
N VAL A 89 -14.29 13.65 1.63
CA VAL A 89 -13.84 14.04 2.97
C VAL A 89 -14.19 12.99 4.04
N THR A 90 -15.37 12.36 3.96
CA THR A 90 -15.85 11.43 4.99
C THR A 90 -15.52 9.97 4.72
N ASN A 91 -14.98 9.62 3.54
CA ASN A 91 -14.79 8.23 3.14
C ASN A 91 -13.94 7.45 4.16
N ARG A 92 -12.75 7.94 4.49
CA ARG A 92 -11.80 7.21 5.35
C ARG A 92 -12.26 7.13 6.81
N ILE A 93 -12.81 8.20 7.34
CA ILE A 93 -13.35 8.19 8.71
C ILE A 93 -14.56 7.25 8.84
N ASN A 94 -15.38 7.11 7.79
CA ASN A 94 -16.48 6.15 7.79
C ASN A 94 -16.00 4.70 7.78
N HIS A 95 -14.92 4.38 7.06
CA HIS A 95 -14.27 3.06 7.16
C HIS A 95 -13.78 2.78 8.59
N VAL A 96 -13.08 3.74 9.20
CA VAL A 96 -12.61 3.57 10.58
C VAL A 96 -13.78 3.43 11.55
N ARG A 97 -14.86 4.17 11.35
CA ARG A 97 -16.08 4.06 12.17
C ARG A 97 -16.70 2.68 12.08
N SER A 98 -16.82 2.09 10.88
CA SER A 98 -17.34 0.73 10.73
C SER A 98 -16.51 -0.31 11.49
N TRP A 99 -15.18 -0.13 11.56
CA TRP A 99 -14.33 -1.00 12.38
C TRP A 99 -14.59 -0.86 13.89
N MET A 100 -15.02 0.33 14.35
CA MET A 100 -15.41 0.53 15.76
C MET A 100 -16.74 -0.17 16.08
N ASP A 101 -17.63 -0.26 15.10
CA ASP A 101 -18.89 -1.01 15.20
C ASP A 101 -18.69 -2.53 14.95
N GLU A 102 -17.42 -2.99 14.97
CA GLU A 102 -17.01 -4.38 14.72
C GLU A 102 -17.36 -4.92 13.32
N ASP A 103 -17.71 -4.05 12.38
CA ASP A 103 -17.89 -4.44 11.00
C ASP A 103 -16.53 -4.52 10.27
N PHE A 104 -15.95 -5.72 10.34
CA PHE A 104 -14.77 -6.10 9.58
C PHE A 104 -15.10 -6.99 8.39
N SER A 105 -16.34 -6.93 7.90
CA SER A 105 -16.79 -7.72 6.73
C SER A 105 -15.91 -7.53 5.50
N GLU A 106 -15.31 -6.35 5.34
CA GLU A 106 -14.35 -6.07 4.29
C GLU A 106 -13.07 -6.92 4.39
N PHE A 107 -12.75 -7.47 5.56
CA PHE A 107 -11.58 -8.32 5.85
C PHE A 107 -11.95 -9.80 6.01
N ALA A 108 -13.10 -10.23 5.51
CA ALA A 108 -13.61 -11.58 5.72
C ALA A 108 -12.64 -12.70 5.31
N LEU A 109 -11.76 -12.44 4.33
CA LEU A 109 -10.78 -13.42 3.84
C LEU A 109 -9.53 -13.54 4.74
N ALA A 110 -9.21 -12.51 5.53
CA ALA A 110 -8.10 -12.50 6.47
C ALA A 110 -8.32 -11.37 7.49
N PRO A 111 -8.96 -11.64 8.63
CA PRO A 111 -9.22 -10.60 9.62
C PRO A 111 -7.91 -10.00 10.15
N PRO A 112 -7.86 -8.68 10.40
CA PRO A 112 -6.68 -8.04 10.97
C PRO A 112 -6.41 -8.58 12.38
N PRO A 113 -5.14 -8.57 12.82
CA PRO A 113 -4.77 -8.99 14.16
C PRO A 113 -5.55 -8.22 15.24
N GLU A 114 -5.95 -8.90 16.33
CA GLU A 114 -6.68 -8.26 17.43
C GLU A 114 -5.88 -7.13 18.08
N ALA A 115 -4.55 -7.25 18.13
CA ALA A 115 -3.68 -6.19 18.62
C ALA A 115 -3.80 -4.91 17.79
N THR A 116 -3.84 -5.04 16.45
CA THR A 116 -4.03 -3.91 15.52
C THR A 116 -5.40 -3.26 15.74
N LYS A 117 -6.45 -4.07 15.86
CA LYS A 117 -7.81 -3.56 16.13
C LYS A 117 -7.87 -2.81 17.47
N ALA A 118 -7.32 -3.41 18.53
CA ALA A 118 -7.29 -2.80 19.86
C ALA A 118 -6.50 -1.48 19.85
N PHE A 119 -5.38 -1.44 19.13
CA PHE A 119 -4.57 -0.26 18.99
C PHE A 119 -5.32 0.90 18.30
N ILE A 120 -5.98 0.63 17.18
CA ILE A 120 -6.77 1.65 16.49
C ILE A 120 -7.97 2.11 17.35
N ARG A 121 -8.64 1.17 18.05
CA ARG A 121 -9.71 1.50 18.99
C ARG A 121 -9.25 2.43 20.12
N SER A 122 -8.04 2.25 20.63
CA SER A 122 -7.52 3.11 21.72
C SER A 122 -7.33 4.56 21.29
N LEU A 123 -7.11 4.81 20.00
CA LEU A 123 -6.94 6.14 19.42
C LEU A 123 -8.27 6.75 18.91
N TRP A 124 -9.32 5.94 18.82
CA TRP A 124 -10.60 6.39 18.27
C TRP A 124 -11.38 7.24 19.26
N LYS A 125 -11.93 8.35 18.76
CA LYS A 125 -12.87 9.24 19.45
C LYS A 125 -13.99 9.60 18.47
N PRO A 126 -15.27 9.58 18.87
CA PRO A 126 -16.40 9.93 17.98
C PRO A 126 -16.32 11.34 17.38
N SER A 127 -15.59 12.25 18.04
CA SER A 127 -15.39 13.63 17.64
C SER A 127 -14.19 13.86 16.70
N LEU A 128 -13.50 12.82 16.26
CA LEU A 128 -12.35 12.97 15.36
C LEU A 128 -12.74 13.65 14.05
N SER A 129 -11.85 14.51 13.56
CA SER A 129 -11.97 15.13 12.24
C SER A 129 -11.80 14.08 11.12
N PRO A 130 -12.29 14.39 9.91
CA PRO A 130 -12.04 13.54 8.74
C PRO A 130 -10.55 13.30 8.46
N GLU A 131 -9.69 14.28 8.71
CA GLU A 131 -8.23 14.21 8.59
C GLU A 131 -7.65 13.19 9.56
N SER A 132 -8.08 13.25 10.83
CA SER A 132 -7.68 12.29 11.86
C SER A 132 -8.18 10.88 11.54
N GLY A 133 -9.40 10.75 10.99
CA GLY A 133 -9.92 9.48 10.50
C GLY A 133 -9.09 8.91 9.34
N ALA A 134 -8.67 9.76 8.41
CA ALA A 134 -7.80 9.36 7.31
C ALA A 134 -6.38 8.99 7.79
N ALA A 135 -5.88 9.64 8.86
CA ALA A 135 -4.64 9.30 9.53
C ALA A 135 -4.70 7.91 10.19
N LEU A 136 -5.80 7.60 10.91
CA LEU A 136 -6.02 6.27 11.47
C LEU A 136 -6.11 5.19 10.39
N PHE A 137 -6.75 5.50 9.24
CA PHE A 137 -6.80 4.59 8.11
C PHE A 137 -5.40 4.32 7.55
N TRP A 138 -4.55 5.35 7.39
CA TRP A 138 -3.16 5.20 6.98
C TRP A 138 -2.37 4.37 7.98
N LEU A 139 -2.51 4.70 9.28
CA LEU A 139 -1.86 4.01 10.39
C LEU A 139 -2.17 2.52 10.38
N PHE A 140 -3.46 2.15 10.30
CA PHE A 140 -3.90 0.76 10.25
C PHE A 140 -3.22 -0.03 9.13
N HIS A 141 -3.28 0.47 7.90
CA HIS A 141 -2.74 -0.26 6.75
C HIS A 141 -1.22 -0.38 6.76
N ASN A 142 -0.51 0.61 7.27
CA ASN A 142 0.95 0.58 7.34
C ASN A 142 1.46 -0.20 8.55
N GLN A 143 0.71 -0.23 9.66
CA GLN A 143 1.05 -1.04 10.84
C GLN A 143 1.05 -2.54 10.53
N LEU A 144 0.19 -2.99 9.60
CA LEU A 144 0.14 -4.39 9.14
C LEU A 144 1.49 -4.89 8.57
N PHE A 145 2.37 -4.00 8.13
CA PHE A 145 3.71 -4.37 7.68
C PHE A 145 4.49 -5.10 8.79
N TYR A 146 4.44 -4.58 10.01
CA TYR A 146 5.08 -5.19 11.18
C TYR A 146 4.22 -6.29 11.81
N ASP A 147 2.92 -6.08 11.92
CA ASP A 147 2.02 -7.02 12.57
C ASP A 147 1.95 -8.37 11.83
N PHE A 148 2.12 -8.35 10.52
CA PHE A 148 2.26 -9.54 9.69
C PHE A 148 3.71 -9.98 9.48
N LYS A 149 4.68 -9.36 10.18
CA LYS A 149 6.12 -9.69 10.05
C LYS A 149 6.60 -9.66 8.59
N LEU A 150 6.04 -8.74 7.79
CA LEU A 150 6.45 -8.56 6.40
C LEU A 150 7.87 -8.01 6.29
N ASP A 151 8.35 -7.37 7.34
CA ASP A 151 9.74 -6.94 7.56
C ASP A 151 10.73 -8.11 7.66
N GLN A 152 10.25 -9.34 7.85
CA GLN A 152 11.06 -10.55 8.00
C GLN A 152 10.98 -11.49 6.78
N ASP A 153 10.16 -11.17 5.77
CA ASP A 153 10.01 -11.98 4.56
C ASP A 153 10.81 -11.38 3.40
N GLU A 154 11.84 -12.08 2.94
CA GLU A 154 12.72 -11.65 1.83
C GLU A 154 11.99 -11.43 0.50
N ARG A 155 10.77 -11.97 0.37
CA ARG A 155 9.89 -11.73 -0.79
C ARG A 155 9.13 -10.41 -0.70
N VAL A 156 9.30 -9.64 0.36
CA VAL A 156 8.65 -8.34 0.56
C VAL A 156 9.68 -7.23 0.55
N LYS A 157 9.54 -6.30 -0.39
CA LYS A 157 10.36 -5.09 -0.45
C LYS A 157 9.54 -3.87 -0.09
N LEU A 158 9.98 -3.14 0.92
CA LEU A 158 9.43 -1.84 1.25
C LEU A 158 9.89 -0.79 0.21
N VAL A 159 8.96 0.04 -0.27
CA VAL A 159 9.23 1.04 -1.31
C VAL A 159 8.66 2.38 -0.87
N ARG A 160 9.54 3.34 -0.58
CA ARG A 160 9.15 4.69 -0.21
C ARG A 160 8.89 5.54 -1.45
N TYR A 161 7.69 6.12 -1.52
CA TYR A 161 7.29 6.97 -2.63
C TYR A 161 8.27 8.14 -2.87
N GLU A 162 8.70 8.78 -1.79
CA GLU A 162 9.58 9.94 -1.83
C GLU A 162 10.95 9.57 -2.42
N SER A 163 11.52 8.41 -2.06
CA SER A 163 12.78 7.89 -2.65
C SER A 163 12.61 7.64 -4.15
N VAL A 164 11.52 6.99 -4.55
CA VAL A 164 11.24 6.69 -5.97
C VAL A 164 11.18 7.94 -6.84
N VAL A 165 10.67 9.08 -6.33
CA VAL A 165 10.55 10.30 -7.14
C VAL A 165 11.75 11.24 -7.02
N SER A 166 12.56 11.14 -5.96
CA SER A 166 13.78 11.93 -5.79
C SER A 166 15.00 11.27 -6.43
N GLU A 167 15.07 9.94 -6.39
CA GLU A 167 16.20 9.15 -6.91
C GLU A 167 15.72 8.03 -7.87
N PRO A 168 14.97 8.38 -8.93
CA PRO A 168 14.23 7.40 -9.72
C PRO A 168 15.11 6.32 -10.37
N VAL A 169 16.32 6.69 -10.81
CA VAL A 169 17.24 5.74 -11.45
C VAL A 169 17.64 4.64 -10.49
N GLU A 170 18.07 5.02 -9.28
CA GLU A 170 18.58 4.07 -8.30
C GLU A 170 17.44 3.21 -7.73
N GLU A 171 16.32 3.84 -7.41
CA GLU A 171 15.18 3.11 -6.84
C GLU A 171 14.54 2.12 -7.84
N PHE A 172 14.38 2.52 -9.11
CA PHE A 172 13.87 1.58 -10.11
C PHE A 172 14.86 0.47 -10.45
N LYS A 173 16.19 0.69 -10.36
CA LYS A 173 17.18 -0.39 -10.46
C LYS A 173 17.00 -1.41 -9.34
N LYS A 174 16.88 -0.96 -8.08
CA LYS A 174 16.64 -1.83 -6.92
C LYS A 174 15.33 -2.62 -7.07
N ILE A 175 14.26 -1.96 -7.50
CA ILE A 175 12.94 -2.59 -7.70
C ILE A 175 13.02 -3.63 -8.84
N CYS A 176 13.59 -3.29 -9.98
CA CYS A 176 13.75 -4.19 -11.11
C CYS A 176 14.60 -5.41 -10.75
N HIS A 177 15.71 -5.20 -10.03
CA HIS A 177 16.54 -6.29 -9.50
C HIS A 177 15.72 -7.19 -8.57
N PHE A 178 14.96 -6.62 -7.64
CA PHE A 178 14.14 -7.38 -6.71
C PHE A 178 13.09 -8.23 -7.42
N ILE A 179 12.41 -7.73 -8.45
CA ILE A 179 11.40 -8.49 -9.21
C ILE A 179 12.00 -9.30 -10.37
N ASN A 180 13.33 -9.40 -10.46
CA ASN A 180 14.06 -10.17 -11.47
C ASN A 180 13.79 -9.75 -12.93
N VAL A 181 13.71 -8.43 -13.18
CA VAL A 181 13.59 -7.87 -14.52
C VAL A 181 14.73 -6.90 -14.82
N PRO A 182 15.17 -6.74 -16.08
CA PRO A 182 16.16 -5.74 -16.44
C PRO A 182 15.61 -4.33 -16.25
N PHE A 183 16.45 -3.42 -15.75
CA PHE A 183 16.13 -2.01 -15.68
C PHE A 183 16.36 -1.35 -17.06
N GLU A 184 15.34 -0.67 -17.54
CA GLU A 184 15.40 0.08 -18.81
C GLU A 184 15.19 1.57 -18.54
N PRO A 185 16.16 2.47 -18.84
CA PRO A 185 16.07 3.88 -18.47
C PRO A 185 14.83 4.61 -18.99
N TYR A 186 14.23 4.16 -20.09
CA TYR A 186 13.04 4.81 -20.64
C TYR A 186 11.81 4.72 -19.73
N ILE A 187 11.74 3.72 -18.83
CA ILE A 187 10.57 3.54 -17.97
C ILE A 187 10.39 4.70 -16.99
N ILE A 188 11.47 5.35 -16.56
CA ILE A 188 11.41 6.45 -15.60
C ILE A 188 11.19 7.82 -16.23
N LYS A 189 11.08 7.90 -17.55
CA LYS A 189 10.85 9.18 -18.24
C LYS A 189 9.55 9.81 -17.77
N GLY A 190 9.66 11.03 -17.20
CA GLY A 190 8.54 11.78 -16.66
C GLY A 190 8.23 11.50 -15.18
N VAL A 191 9.10 10.76 -14.46
CA VAL A 191 9.05 10.73 -12.99
C VAL A 191 9.42 12.12 -12.47
N HIS A 192 8.62 12.64 -11.54
CA HIS A 192 8.84 13.95 -10.94
C HIS A 192 8.34 13.99 -9.49
N SER A 193 8.92 14.89 -8.70
CA SER A 193 8.66 15.02 -7.25
C SER A 193 7.55 16.05 -6.89
N SER A 194 6.88 16.64 -7.88
CA SER A 194 5.94 17.76 -7.70
C SER A 194 4.72 17.45 -6.79
N SER A 195 4.52 16.21 -6.41
CA SER A 195 3.45 15.78 -5.50
C SER A 195 3.90 15.63 -4.04
N ILE A 196 5.21 15.76 -3.75
CA ILE A 196 5.71 15.72 -2.37
C ILE A 196 5.45 17.07 -1.71
N LYS A 197 4.85 17.04 -0.51
CA LYS A 197 4.53 18.25 0.27
C LYS A 197 3.80 19.33 -0.53
N ARG A 198 2.95 18.91 -1.45
CA ARG A 198 2.23 19.82 -2.35
C ARG A 198 1.22 20.69 -1.60
N ASP A 199 0.58 20.11 -0.59
CA ASP A 199 -0.44 20.76 0.22
C ASP A 199 0.08 20.98 1.64
N SER A 200 -0.51 21.94 2.36
CA SER A 200 -0.23 22.15 3.78
C SER A 200 -0.52 20.88 4.58
N PRO A 201 0.23 20.62 5.66
CA PRO A 201 -0.07 19.50 6.56
C PRO A 201 -1.52 19.57 7.05
N PRO A 202 -2.27 18.46 7.06
CA PRO A 202 -3.62 18.43 7.60
C PRO A 202 -3.61 18.59 9.12
N GLU A 203 -4.70 19.14 9.67
CA GLU A 203 -4.91 19.19 11.13
C GLU A 203 -5.35 17.82 11.64
N ILE A 204 -4.47 17.14 12.35
CA ILE A 204 -4.67 15.79 12.90
C ILE A 204 -4.68 15.88 14.43
N ASP A 205 -5.49 15.05 15.09
CA ASP A 205 -5.41 14.87 16.56
C ASP A 205 -3.95 14.63 16.95
N PRO A 206 -3.40 15.36 17.97
CA PRO A 206 -1.97 15.31 18.29
C PRO A 206 -1.45 13.93 18.69
N GLU A 207 -2.28 13.11 19.34
CA GLU A 207 -1.93 11.75 19.72
C GLU A 207 -1.78 10.85 18.46
N ILE A 208 -2.74 10.95 17.54
CA ILE A 208 -2.72 10.22 16.25
C ILE A 208 -1.53 10.69 15.40
N GLN A 209 -1.27 12.01 15.36
CA GLN A 209 -0.13 12.55 14.62
C GLN A 209 1.20 11.99 15.15
N THR A 210 1.37 11.94 16.47
CA THR A 210 2.58 11.38 17.10
C THR A 210 2.80 9.94 16.71
N VAL A 211 1.74 9.13 16.73
CA VAL A 211 1.84 7.71 16.37
C VAL A 211 2.12 7.51 14.86
N CYS A 212 1.48 8.32 14.00
CA CYS A 212 1.76 8.30 12.56
C CYS A 212 3.22 8.68 12.26
N GLU A 213 3.75 9.69 12.96
CA GLU A 213 5.15 10.09 12.80
C GLU A 213 6.12 8.99 13.23
N ASN A 214 5.86 8.34 14.37
CA ASN A 214 6.68 7.24 14.86
C ASN A 214 6.69 6.05 13.87
N LEU A 215 5.52 5.68 13.34
CA LEU A 215 5.45 4.61 12.34
C LEU A 215 6.17 5.01 11.04
N TRP A 216 5.98 6.25 10.58
CA TRP A 216 6.69 6.78 9.41
C TRP A 216 8.20 6.69 9.58
N GLN A 217 8.73 7.14 10.72
CA GLN A 217 10.17 7.07 11.04
C GLN A 217 10.67 5.61 11.03
N SER A 218 9.93 4.70 11.64
CA SER A 218 10.27 3.28 11.66
C SER A 218 10.33 2.67 10.24
N LEU A 219 9.34 2.97 9.39
CA LEU A 219 9.31 2.51 7.99
C LEU A 219 10.49 3.09 7.19
N CYS A 220 10.78 4.38 7.35
CA CYS A 220 11.92 5.02 6.67
C CYS A 220 13.27 4.42 7.12
N GLN A 221 13.40 4.14 8.42
CA GLN A 221 14.62 3.56 8.98
C GLN A 221 14.85 2.14 8.44
N TRP A 222 13.79 1.33 8.38
CA TRP A 222 13.87 -0.02 7.83
C TRP A 222 14.21 -0.01 6.34
N GLU A 223 13.59 0.85 5.53
CA GLU A 223 13.86 1.00 4.09
C GLU A 223 15.30 1.42 3.80
N GLY A 224 15.88 2.25 4.65
CA GLY A 224 17.27 2.71 4.51
C GLY A 224 18.34 1.66 4.83
N VAL A 225 17.97 0.55 5.48
CA VAL A 225 18.90 -0.53 5.88
C VAL A 225 18.84 -1.71 4.90
N ASN A 226 17.72 -1.93 4.22
CA ASN A 226 17.43 -3.06 3.34
C ASN A 226 17.12 -2.61 1.91
#